data_cf4f1a4ce770e0300d5731f4976743a0
#
_entry.id   cf4f1a4ce770e0300d5731f4976743a0
#
_cell.length_a   1.000
_cell.length_b   1.000
_cell.length_c   1.000
_cell.angle_alpha   90.00
_cell.angle_beta   90.00
_cell.angle_gamma   90.00
#
_symmetry.space_group_name_H-M   'P 1'
#
loop_
_entity.id
_entity.type
_entity.pdbx_description
1 polymer ?
#
loop_
_entity_poly.entity_id
_entity_poly.type
_entity_poly.pdbx_seq_one_letter_code
_entity_poly.pdbx_strand_id
1 'polypeptide(L)'
;MSSRPVMLMILDGWGWRDDKDNNAVLLAKTPNFDRFWASSPHAFLRTSGLDVGLPEGQMGNSEVGHLNLGAGRVVMQDLPRINQSVVDGTLKQALDASGLIGRLKASGXXALAKLVVAAGVPAVIHVFTDGRDTPPRSAAGYVAALEAALPPEVKVATVCGRYYAMDRDNRWERVELAWKALALGEGERMPTAGSAIEAAYAANVSDEFIKPAAIGDYSGMADGDGLLSFNFRADRIREILAPLLFAEFSGFPRPRMPKLVGAVGMTSYSSQLDPIMPALFAPQSLANGLGETVSNAGLKQLRFAETEKYPHVTYFFNGGREEPFEGEERSMTPSPKVATYDLQPEMSAPELTAKVVAAVESGQHDLFVLNFANPDMVGHTGVLSAAIKAVETIDTSLGQIADAILAKGGALLVTADHGNAELMVDPVTGNPHTAHTTFPVPAMLIGGQATGLAEGRLADVAPTLLALLGLAQPAEMTGRSLLR
;
A
#
# COMPACT_ATOMS: atom_id res chain seq x y z
N MET A 1 16.53 29.47 13.82
CA MET A 1 15.65 29.30 14.98
C MET A 1 14.49 28.40 14.55
N SER A 2 14.05 27.50 15.41
CA SER A 2 12.88 26.64 15.10
C SER A 2 11.62 27.50 15.04
N SER A 3 10.75 27.21 14.08
CA SER A 3 9.43 27.83 13.98
C SER A 3 8.44 26.94 14.74
N ARG A 4 7.81 27.49 15.77
CA ARG A 4 6.76 26.76 16.52
C ARG A 4 5.59 27.70 16.79
N PRO A 5 4.35 27.23 16.58
CA PRO A 5 3.97 25.86 16.14
C PRO A 5 4.26 25.60 14.67
N VAL A 6 4.42 24.33 14.32
CA VAL A 6 4.53 23.87 12.93
C VAL A 6 3.27 23.08 12.61
N MET A 7 2.68 23.30 11.44
CA MET A 7 1.51 22.54 11.01
C MET A 7 1.72 21.97 9.61
N LEU A 8 1.33 20.71 9.44
CA LEU A 8 1.10 20.10 8.13
C LEU A 8 -0.41 20.11 7.86
N MET A 9 -0.82 20.81 6.80
CA MET A 9 -2.21 20.81 6.34
C MET A 9 -2.29 20.02 5.04
N ILE A 10 -3.05 18.92 5.07
CA ILE A 10 -3.23 18.02 3.94
C ILE A 10 -4.61 18.32 3.33
N LEU A 11 -4.60 18.84 2.10
CA LEU A 11 -5.81 19.10 1.31
C LEU A 11 -6.10 17.84 0.47
N ASP A 12 -6.71 16.84 1.10
CA ASP A 12 -6.89 15.50 0.54
C ASP A 12 -7.55 15.58 -0.85
N GLY A 13 -6.86 15.03 -1.86
CA GLY A 13 -7.41 15.04 -3.22
C GLY A 13 -7.24 16.33 -4.01
N TRP A 14 -6.47 17.30 -3.52
CA TRP A 14 -6.24 18.58 -4.20
C TRP A 14 -5.01 18.46 -5.12
N GLY A 15 -5.22 17.98 -6.34
CA GLY A 15 -4.14 17.89 -7.34
C GLY A 15 -3.95 19.18 -8.12
N TRP A 16 -2.96 19.18 -9.00
CA TRP A 16 -2.64 20.34 -9.85
C TRP A 16 -2.61 19.97 -11.33
N ARG A 17 -3.45 20.61 -12.11
CA ARG A 17 -3.51 20.48 -13.56
C ARG A 17 -3.73 21.88 -14.14
N ASP A 18 -2.93 22.27 -15.13
CA ASP A 18 -2.99 23.65 -15.69
C ASP A 18 -4.25 23.91 -16.53
N ASP A 19 -4.87 22.84 -17.04
CA ASP A 19 -6.09 22.96 -17.84
C ASP A 19 -7.30 23.21 -16.93
N LYS A 20 -8.12 24.20 -17.28
CA LYS A 20 -9.31 24.58 -16.51
C LYS A 20 -10.54 23.72 -16.80
N ASP A 21 -10.55 23.00 -17.92
CA ASP A 21 -11.73 22.24 -18.33
C ASP A 21 -12.05 21.17 -17.28
N ASN A 22 -13.21 21.31 -16.63
CA ASN A 22 -13.68 20.38 -15.59
C ASN A 22 -12.69 20.20 -14.43
N ASN A 23 -11.98 21.27 -14.08
CA ASN A 23 -10.99 21.33 -13.02
C ASN A 23 -11.57 22.11 -11.85
N ALA A 24 -12.06 21.41 -10.81
CA ALA A 24 -12.72 22.07 -9.69
C ALA A 24 -11.73 22.98 -8.92
N VAL A 25 -10.46 22.64 -8.89
CA VAL A 25 -9.44 23.43 -8.20
C VAL A 25 -9.27 24.81 -8.87
N LEU A 26 -9.12 24.81 -10.21
CA LEU A 26 -8.91 26.06 -10.96
C LEU A 26 -10.19 26.86 -11.23
N LEU A 27 -11.37 26.22 -11.12
CA LEU A 27 -12.66 26.91 -11.31
C LEU A 27 -13.18 27.51 -10.01
N ALA A 28 -12.73 27.03 -8.88
CA ALA A 28 -13.12 27.53 -7.57
C ALA A 28 -12.52 28.90 -7.30
N LYS A 29 -13.22 29.70 -6.49
CA LYS A 29 -12.70 30.98 -6.02
C LYS A 29 -11.87 30.72 -4.78
N THR A 30 -10.55 30.84 -4.91
CA THR A 30 -9.59 30.49 -3.86
C THR A 30 -8.69 31.69 -3.50
N PRO A 31 -9.25 32.81 -3.02
CA PRO A 31 -8.45 34.02 -2.78
C PRO A 31 -7.35 33.81 -1.73
N ASN A 32 -7.55 32.95 -0.74
CA ASN A 32 -6.53 32.68 0.27
C ASN A 32 -5.39 31.84 -0.30
N PHE A 33 -5.71 30.74 -0.99
CA PHE A 33 -4.71 29.93 -1.66
C PHE A 33 -3.91 30.78 -2.66
N ASP A 34 -4.62 31.56 -3.47
CA ASP A 34 -3.99 32.38 -4.52
C ASP A 34 -3.01 33.40 -3.92
N ARG A 35 -3.42 34.12 -2.84
CA ARG A 35 -2.54 35.10 -2.22
C ARG A 35 -1.29 34.46 -1.60
N PHE A 36 -1.45 33.31 -0.95
CA PHE A 36 -0.31 32.62 -0.37
C PHE A 36 0.58 31.98 -1.43
N TRP A 37 -0.02 31.41 -2.49
CA TRP A 37 0.75 30.86 -3.60
C TRP A 37 1.65 31.92 -4.25
N ALA A 38 1.10 33.12 -4.42
CA ALA A 38 1.85 34.24 -5.02
C ALA A 38 2.96 34.80 -4.12
N SER A 39 2.84 34.63 -2.80
CA SER A 39 3.74 35.32 -1.84
C SER A 39 4.61 34.38 -0.99
N SER A 40 4.39 33.08 -1.06
CA SER A 40 5.09 32.10 -0.23
C SER A 40 5.96 31.16 -1.07
N PRO A 41 7.04 30.61 -0.48
CA PRO A 41 7.76 29.53 -1.15
C PRO A 41 6.84 28.37 -1.50
N HIS A 42 6.90 27.91 -2.75
CA HIS A 42 6.04 26.82 -3.19
C HIS A 42 6.75 25.95 -4.24
N ALA A 43 6.24 24.75 -4.44
CA ALA A 43 6.76 23.75 -5.36
C ALA A 43 5.69 22.69 -5.62
N PHE A 44 6.03 21.64 -6.35
CA PHE A 44 5.14 20.51 -6.60
C PHE A 44 5.74 19.23 -6.03
N LEU A 45 4.85 18.33 -5.54
CA LEU A 45 5.24 17.01 -5.07
C LEU A 45 4.61 15.94 -5.95
N ARG A 46 5.38 14.88 -6.19
CA ARG A 46 4.90 13.68 -6.89
C ARG A 46 4.26 12.74 -5.88
N THR A 47 3.08 12.21 -6.25
CA THR A 47 2.23 11.45 -5.32
C THR A 47 1.75 10.13 -5.92
N SER A 48 2.39 9.64 -7.01
CA SER A 48 1.95 8.45 -7.73
C SER A 48 3.13 7.55 -8.09
N GLY A 49 2.84 6.33 -8.47
CA GLY A 49 3.84 5.39 -8.96
C GLY A 49 4.97 5.15 -7.96
N LEU A 50 6.18 4.99 -8.48
CA LEU A 50 7.35 4.66 -7.67
C LEU A 50 7.71 5.73 -6.64
N ASP A 51 7.29 6.98 -6.84
CA ASP A 51 7.57 8.06 -5.88
C ASP A 51 6.83 7.88 -4.54
N VAL A 52 5.82 7.02 -4.51
CA VAL A 52 5.11 6.67 -3.28
C VAL A 52 5.10 5.16 -3.01
N GLY A 53 5.93 4.40 -3.75
CA GLY A 53 6.08 2.97 -3.54
C GLY A 53 5.04 2.09 -4.24
N LEU A 54 4.31 2.64 -5.20
CA LEU A 54 3.33 1.92 -6.03
C LEU A 54 3.93 1.54 -7.39
N PRO A 55 3.33 0.61 -8.13
CA PRO A 55 3.76 0.34 -9.51
C PRO A 55 3.76 1.61 -10.37
N GLU A 56 4.67 1.65 -11.36
CA GLU A 56 4.77 2.80 -12.26
C GLU A 56 3.43 3.08 -12.93
N GLY A 57 3.06 4.37 -12.97
CA GLY A 57 1.79 4.81 -13.58
C GLY A 57 0.55 4.64 -12.71
N GLN A 58 0.68 3.99 -11.57
CA GLN A 58 -0.47 3.81 -10.65
C GLN A 58 -0.70 5.08 -9.84
N MET A 59 -1.97 5.55 -9.82
CA MET A 59 -2.36 6.71 -9.03
C MET A 59 -2.18 6.46 -7.53
N GLY A 60 -1.85 7.50 -6.78
CA GLY A 60 -1.76 7.46 -5.33
C GLY A 60 -3.14 7.29 -4.67
N ASN A 61 -3.13 7.11 -3.37
CA ASN A 61 -4.35 7.05 -2.55
C ASN A 61 -4.03 7.53 -1.14
N SER A 62 -5.06 7.80 -0.35
CA SER A 62 -4.87 8.41 0.97
C SER A 62 -4.08 7.51 1.93
N GLU A 63 -4.26 6.18 1.88
CA GLU A 63 -3.50 5.26 2.76
C GLU A 63 -2.00 5.37 2.48
N VAL A 64 -1.62 5.17 1.21
CA VAL A 64 -0.23 5.24 0.77
C VAL A 64 0.34 6.65 0.96
N GLY A 65 -0.44 7.68 0.63
CA GLY A 65 -0.01 9.07 0.77
C GLY A 65 0.35 9.42 2.21
N HIS A 66 -0.57 9.15 3.14
CA HIS A 66 -0.34 9.47 4.56
C HIS A 66 0.79 8.62 5.16
N LEU A 67 0.91 7.36 4.70
CA LEU A 67 2.02 6.49 5.13
C LEU A 67 3.37 7.11 4.75
N ASN A 68 3.52 7.58 3.50
CA ASN A 68 4.76 8.22 3.05
C ASN A 68 5.01 9.56 3.76
N LEU A 69 3.94 10.37 3.95
CA LEU A 69 4.02 11.65 4.66
C LEU A 69 4.57 11.47 6.08
N GLY A 70 4.07 10.47 6.80
CA GLY A 70 4.48 10.23 8.18
C GLY A 70 5.83 9.52 8.31
N ALA A 71 6.13 8.61 7.38
CA ALA A 71 7.35 7.80 7.45
C ALA A 71 8.62 8.55 7.06
N GLY A 72 8.51 9.62 6.27
CA GLY A 72 9.68 10.36 5.77
C GLY A 72 10.57 9.55 4.83
N ARG A 73 9.98 8.53 4.20
CA ARG A 73 10.65 7.63 3.25
C ARG A 73 9.62 7.07 2.29
N VAL A 74 10.07 6.66 1.11
CA VAL A 74 9.17 5.94 0.19
C VAL A 74 8.93 4.55 0.76
N VAL A 75 7.67 4.26 1.09
CA VAL A 75 7.28 2.95 1.62
C VAL A 75 6.83 2.09 0.44
N MET A 76 7.77 1.28 -0.06
CA MET A 76 7.52 0.45 -1.24
C MET A 76 6.49 -0.63 -0.93
N GLN A 77 5.44 -0.71 -1.74
CA GLN A 77 4.52 -1.85 -1.70
C GLN A 77 5.26 -3.11 -2.18
N ASP A 78 4.74 -4.29 -1.83
CA ASP A 78 5.47 -5.54 -2.07
C ASP A 78 5.78 -5.75 -3.55
N LEU A 79 4.84 -5.49 -4.45
CA LEU A 79 5.06 -5.77 -5.88
C LEU A 79 6.18 -4.91 -6.50
N PRO A 80 6.18 -3.58 -6.38
CA PRO A 80 7.32 -2.77 -6.85
C PRO A 80 8.64 -3.15 -6.18
N ARG A 81 8.62 -3.46 -4.90
CA ARG A 81 9.78 -3.86 -4.11
C ARG A 81 10.39 -5.15 -4.69
N ILE A 82 9.54 -6.14 -4.98
CA ILE A 82 9.97 -7.41 -5.56
C ILE A 82 10.48 -7.20 -6.99
N ASN A 83 9.76 -6.44 -7.80
CA ASN A 83 10.20 -6.14 -9.18
C ASN A 83 11.57 -5.47 -9.18
N GLN A 84 11.80 -4.49 -8.30
CA GLN A 84 13.08 -3.83 -8.18
C GLN A 84 14.17 -4.84 -7.79
N SER A 85 13.88 -5.76 -6.87
CA SER A 85 14.84 -6.75 -6.40
C SER A 85 15.24 -7.75 -7.51
N VAL A 86 14.36 -7.99 -8.47
CA VAL A 86 14.69 -8.80 -9.66
C VAL A 86 15.68 -8.04 -10.54
N VAL A 87 15.42 -6.75 -10.77
CA VAL A 87 16.24 -5.89 -11.65
C VAL A 87 17.65 -5.70 -11.08
N ASP A 88 17.76 -5.41 -9.78
CA ASP A 88 19.05 -5.10 -9.15
C ASP A 88 19.77 -6.33 -8.57
N GLY A 89 19.17 -7.51 -8.69
CA GLY A 89 19.78 -8.77 -8.25
C GLY A 89 19.67 -9.07 -6.77
N THR A 90 19.00 -8.22 -5.98
CA THR A 90 18.86 -8.45 -4.53
C THR A 90 17.91 -9.60 -4.21
N LEU A 91 17.02 -9.98 -5.10
CA LEU A 91 16.19 -11.18 -4.93
C LEU A 91 17.08 -12.42 -4.78
N LYS A 92 18.13 -12.54 -5.62
CA LYS A 92 19.06 -13.66 -5.52
C LYS A 92 19.76 -13.65 -4.16
N GLN A 93 20.20 -12.47 -3.71
CA GLN A 93 20.87 -12.33 -2.41
C GLN A 93 19.93 -12.73 -1.25
N ALA A 94 18.65 -12.31 -1.31
CA ALA A 94 17.66 -12.66 -0.28
C ALA A 94 17.43 -14.19 -0.25
N LEU A 95 17.33 -14.82 -1.42
CA LEU A 95 17.14 -16.25 -1.52
C LEU A 95 18.37 -17.01 -0.97
N ASP A 96 19.58 -16.56 -1.31
CA ASP A 96 20.82 -17.13 -0.79
C ASP A 96 20.90 -16.97 0.75
N ALA A 97 20.57 -15.78 1.25
CA ALA A 97 20.59 -15.48 2.69
C ALA A 97 19.60 -16.32 3.49
N SER A 98 18.49 -16.75 2.88
CA SER A 98 17.51 -17.62 3.54
C SER A 98 18.09 -18.99 3.89
N GLY A 99 19.21 -19.38 3.24
CA GLY A 99 19.82 -20.68 3.40
C GLY A 99 19.07 -21.82 2.71
N LEU A 100 17.94 -21.51 2.07
CA LEU A 100 17.10 -22.56 1.45
C LEU A 100 17.85 -23.27 0.32
N ILE A 101 18.52 -22.53 -0.55
CA ILE A 101 19.28 -23.11 -1.67
C ILE A 101 20.36 -24.08 -1.15
N GLY A 102 21.08 -23.70 -0.09
CA GLY A 102 22.11 -24.57 0.50
C GLY A 102 21.52 -25.87 1.04
N ARG A 103 20.40 -25.79 1.75
CA ARG A 103 19.71 -26.97 2.27
C ARG A 103 19.18 -27.87 1.15
N LEU A 104 18.62 -27.26 0.10
CA LEU A 104 18.07 -27.97 -1.05
C LEU A 104 19.16 -28.66 -1.85
N LYS A 105 20.31 -28.04 -2.04
CA LYS A 105 21.46 -28.67 -2.70
C LYS A 105 21.94 -29.93 -1.99
N ALA A 106 21.91 -29.92 -0.68
CA ALA A 106 22.35 -31.06 0.13
C ALA A 106 21.35 -32.23 0.06
N SER A 107 20.08 -31.97 -0.19
CA SER A 107 19.00 -32.97 -0.17
C SER A 107 18.37 -33.24 -1.53
N GLY A 108 18.62 -32.41 -2.49
CA GLY A 108 18.12 -32.58 -3.85
C GLY A 108 16.82 -31.91 -4.29
N UNK A 109 16.26 -30.89 -3.84
CA UNK A 109 15.11 -30.25 -4.21
C UNK A 109 14.85 -28.84 -4.22
N UNK A 110 14.02 -28.19 -4.79
CA UNK A 110 13.53 -27.02 -4.87
C UNK A 110 13.06 -25.99 -5.47
N ALA A 111 12.84 -24.87 -5.45
CA ALA A 111 11.72 -24.18 -6.07
C ALA A 111 11.70 -22.67 -6.36
N LEU A 112 12.63 -22.06 -6.98
CA LEU A 112 12.31 -20.83 -7.72
C LEU A 112 13.00 -20.85 -9.06
N ALA A 113 12.22 -21.27 -9.97
CA ALA A 113 12.47 -21.47 -11.38
C ALA A 113 13.95 -21.30 -11.80
N LYS A 114 14.27 -20.16 -12.38
CA LYS A 114 15.62 -19.99 -12.98
C LYS A 114 16.74 -19.95 -11.95
N LEU A 115 16.52 -19.32 -10.79
CA LEU A 115 17.56 -19.21 -9.76
C LEU A 115 17.85 -20.58 -9.11
N VAL A 116 16.81 -21.34 -8.85
CA VAL A 116 16.93 -22.64 -8.19
C VAL A 116 17.60 -23.65 -9.16
N VAL A 117 17.17 -23.68 -10.40
CA VAL A 117 17.75 -24.55 -11.42
C VAL A 117 19.21 -24.14 -11.70
N ALA A 118 19.50 -22.85 -11.80
CA ALA A 118 20.87 -22.35 -11.96
C ALA A 118 21.77 -22.73 -10.77
N ALA A 119 21.18 -22.96 -9.60
CA ALA A 119 21.88 -23.46 -8.41
C ALA A 119 22.05 -24.99 -8.41
N GLY A 120 21.54 -25.68 -9.44
CA GLY A 120 21.61 -27.13 -9.57
C GLY A 120 20.54 -27.88 -8.79
N VAL A 121 19.41 -27.26 -8.49
CA VAL A 121 18.33 -27.87 -7.71
C VAL A 121 17.09 -28.07 -8.60
N PRO A 122 16.55 -29.29 -8.72
CA PRO A 122 15.33 -29.54 -9.49
C PRO A 122 14.14 -28.78 -8.87
N ALA A 123 13.21 -28.37 -9.73
CA ALA A 123 12.02 -27.60 -9.26
C ALA A 123 10.77 -28.04 -9.99
N VAL A 124 9.65 -28.00 -9.28
CA VAL A 124 8.30 -28.13 -9.85
C VAL A 124 7.45 -26.96 -9.40
N ILE A 125 6.40 -26.68 -10.14
CA ILE A 125 5.49 -25.57 -9.84
C ILE A 125 4.07 -26.09 -9.55
N HIS A 126 3.49 -25.60 -8.49
CA HIS A 126 2.09 -25.82 -8.13
C HIS A 126 1.31 -24.55 -8.51
N VAL A 127 0.40 -24.66 -9.47
CA VAL A 127 -0.37 -23.52 -10.00
C VAL A 127 -1.70 -23.39 -9.27
N PHE A 128 -1.98 -22.21 -8.75
CA PHE A 128 -3.30 -21.85 -8.22
C PHE A 128 -3.96 -20.87 -9.18
N THR A 129 -5.04 -21.31 -9.83
CA THR A 129 -5.77 -20.47 -10.81
C THR A 129 -6.74 -19.56 -10.10
N ASP A 130 -6.94 -18.33 -10.64
CA ASP A 130 -7.71 -17.29 -10.00
C ASP A 130 -9.16 -17.23 -10.49
N GLY A 131 -9.42 -16.59 -11.62
CA GLY A 131 -10.76 -16.47 -12.20
C GLY A 131 -11.74 -15.58 -11.44
N ARG A 132 -11.26 -14.88 -10.40
CA ARG A 132 -12.07 -13.96 -9.58
C ARG A 132 -11.54 -12.54 -9.66
N ASP A 133 -10.23 -12.37 -9.44
CA ASP A 133 -9.53 -11.08 -9.60
C ASP A 133 -8.93 -10.97 -11.02
N THR A 134 -9.08 -12.05 -11.83
CA THR A 134 -8.75 -12.10 -13.26
C THR A 134 -9.97 -12.63 -14.00
N PRO A 135 -10.06 -12.49 -15.34
CA PRO A 135 -11.20 -13.02 -16.09
C PRO A 135 -11.39 -14.52 -15.85
N PRO A 136 -12.65 -15.02 -15.75
CA PRO A 136 -12.96 -16.38 -15.27
C PRO A 136 -12.41 -17.54 -16.13
N ARG A 137 -11.92 -17.26 -17.35
CA ARG A 137 -11.33 -18.27 -18.24
C ARG A 137 -10.06 -17.73 -18.87
N SER A 138 -9.12 -17.29 -18.05
CA SER A 138 -7.84 -16.72 -18.49
C SER A 138 -6.63 -17.58 -18.12
N ALA A 139 -6.81 -18.60 -17.28
CA ALA A 139 -5.71 -19.42 -16.76
C ALA A 139 -4.93 -20.13 -17.89
N ALA A 140 -5.60 -20.59 -18.93
CA ALA A 140 -4.93 -21.28 -20.05
C ALA A 140 -3.83 -20.39 -20.66
N GLY A 141 -4.14 -19.13 -20.92
CA GLY A 141 -3.16 -18.18 -21.46
C GLY A 141 -2.01 -17.91 -20.49
N TYR A 142 -2.32 -17.72 -19.22
CA TYR A 142 -1.28 -17.46 -18.21
C TYR A 142 -0.37 -18.68 -18.02
N VAL A 143 -0.92 -19.89 -17.97
CA VAL A 143 -0.13 -21.10 -17.79
C VAL A 143 0.73 -21.37 -19.04
N ALA A 144 0.20 -21.18 -20.24
CA ALA A 144 1.00 -21.31 -21.46
C ALA A 144 2.17 -20.33 -21.47
N ALA A 145 1.91 -19.08 -21.09
CA ALA A 145 3.00 -18.07 -21.00
C ALA A 145 4.04 -18.43 -19.93
N LEU A 146 3.59 -18.94 -18.78
CA LEU A 146 4.48 -19.41 -17.72
C LEU A 146 5.36 -20.56 -18.24
N GLU A 147 4.76 -21.61 -18.82
CA GLU A 147 5.51 -22.77 -19.31
C GLU A 147 6.51 -22.37 -20.39
N ALA A 148 6.16 -21.43 -21.26
CA ALA A 148 7.07 -20.92 -22.30
C ALA A 148 8.28 -20.16 -21.73
N ALA A 149 8.14 -19.58 -20.53
CA ALA A 149 9.20 -18.78 -19.88
C ALA A 149 10.07 -19.61 -18.93
N LEU A 150 9.63 -20.81 -18.54
CA LEU A 150 10.35 -21.67 -17.61
C LEU A 150 11.53 -22.38 -18.26
N PRO A 151 12.60 -22.69 -17.47
CA PRO A 151 13.61 -23.63 -17.93
C PRO A 151 12.95 -24.99 -18.30
N PRO A 152 13.41 -25.66 -19.35
CA PRO A 152 12.71 -26.86 -19.83
C PRO A 152 12.64 -28.03 -18.81
N GLU A 153 13.53 -28.04 -17.82
CA GLU A 153 13.53 -29.04 -16.75
C GLU A 153 12.52 -28.75 -15.64
N VAL A 154 11.92 -27.53 -15.60
CA VAL A 154 10.92 -27.18 -14.59
C VAL A 154 9.54 -27.48 -15.16
N LYS A 155 8.74 -28.24 -14.42
CA LYS A 155 7.40 -28.64 -14.86
C LYS A 155 6.33 -28.16 -13.91
N VAL A 156 5.11 -27.96 -14.42
CA VAL A 156 3.95 -27.78 -13.57
C VAL A 156 3.59 -29.15 -13.02
N ALA A 157 3.50 -29.26 -11.70
CA ALA A 157 3.21 -30.51 -10.99
C ALA A 157 1.74 -30.66 -10.64
N THR A 158 1.07 -29.54 -10.31
CA THR A 158 -0.38 -29.55 -10.00
C THR A 158 -1.03 -28.27 -10.52
N VAL A 159 -2.33 -28.37 -10.81
CA VAL A 159 -3.21 -27.20 -11.10
C VAL A 159 -4.40 -27.28 -10.17
N CYS A 160 -4.78 -26.16 -9.57
CA CYS A 160 -5.86 -26.12 -8.59
C CYS A 160 -6.50 -24.72 -8.55
N GLY A 161 -7.81 -24.63 -8.59
CA GLY A 161 -8.51 -23.36 -8.45
C GLY A 161 -8.38 -22.78 -7.04
N ARG A 162 -8.41 -21.45 -6.96
CA ARG A 162 -8.28 -20.74 -5.68
C ARG A 162 -9.37 -21.12 -4.67
N TYR A 163 -10.52 -21.60 -5.13
CA TYR A 163 -11.60 -22.08 -4.28
C TYR A 163 -11.12 -23.14 -3.30
N TYR A 164 -10.15 -23.98 -3.72
CA TYR A 164 -9.60 -25.05 -2.90
C TYR A 164 -8.29 -24.63 -2.19
N ALA A 165 -7.38 -24.04 -2.95
CA ALA A 165 -6.02 -23.80 -2.44
C ALA A 165 -5.88 -22.48 -1.68
N MET A 166 -6.83 -21.55 -1.85
CA MET A 166 -6.75 -20.21 -1.28
C MET A 166 -7.97 -19.87 -0.43
N ASP A 167 -8.51 -20.87 0.27
CA ASP A 167 -9.57 -20.66 1.26
C ASP A 167 -9.04 -19.81 2.43
N ARG A 168 -9.93 -19.11 3.13
CA ARG A 168 -9.59 -18.35 4.34
C ARG A 168 -10.73 -18.38 5.36
N ASP A 169 -11.67 -19.32 5.17
CA ASP A 169 -12.87 -19.42 5.99
C ASP A 169 -12.93 -20.77 6.72
N ASN A 170 -11.77 -21.47 6.82
CA ASN A 170 -11.59 -22.76 7.48
C ASN A 170 -12.46 -23.86 6.87
N ARG A 171 -12.63 -23.81 5.56
CA ARG A 171 -13.32 -24.87 4.80
C ARG A 171 -12.34 -26.01 4.53
N TRP A 172 -11.99 -26.72 5.59
CA TRP A 172 -10.93 -27.73 5.53
C TRP A 172 -11.18 -28.83 4.50
N GLU A 173 -12.46 -29.12 4.20
CA GLU A 173 -12.82 -30.08 3.16
C GLU A 173 -12.34 -29.66 1.75
N ARG A 174 -12.19 -28.34 1.52
CA ARG A 174 -11.63 -27.82 0.27
C ARG A 174 -10.11 -27.87 0.31
N VAL A 175 -9.54 -27.39 1.39
CA VAL A 175 -8.10 -27.33 1.59
C VAL A 175 -7.48 -28.72 1.53
N GLU A 176 -8.16 -29.74 2.09
CA GLU A 176 -7.71 -31.12 2.06
C GLU A 176 -7.50 -31.63 0.62
N LEU A 177 -8.43 -31.30 -0.28
CA LEU A 177 -8.30 -31.72 -1.69
C LEU A 177 -7.07 -31.10 -2.35
N ALA A 178 -6.84 -29.80 -2.10
CA ALA A 178 -5.66 -29.12 -2.62
C ALA A 178 -4.37 -29.69 -1.99
N TRP A 179 -4.37 -29.89 -0.67
CA TRP A 179 -3.23 -30.46 0.04
C TRP A 179 -2.87 -31.86 -0.48
N LYS A 180 -3.89 -32.71 -0.73
CA LYS A 180 -3.66 -34.06 -1.28
C LYS A 180 -2.96 -34.01 -2.64
N ALA A 181 -3.36 -33.07 -3.49
CA ALA A 181 -2.70 -32.91 -4.79
C ALA A 181 -1.24 -32.48 -4.62
N LEU A 182 -0.99 -31.50 -3.74
CA LEU A 182 0.37 -30.99 -3.51
C LEU A 182 1.26 -32.03 -2.80
N ALA A 183 0.81 -32.53 -1.65
CA ALA A 183 1.63 -33.34 -0.76
C ALA A 183 1.72 -34.80 -1.17
N LEU A 184 0.65 -35.35 -1.77
CA LEU A 184 0.55 -36.77 -2.05
C LEU A 184 0.47 -37.09 -3.56
N GLY A 185 0.35 -36.08 -4.43
CA GLY A 185 0.16 -36.29 -5.87
C GLY A 185 -1.20 -36.89 -6.19
N GLU A 186 -2.16 -36.79 -5.26
CA GLU A 186 -3.52 -37.32 -5.44
C GLU A 186 -4.41 -36.25 -6.10
N GLY A 187 -5.42 -36.68 -6.83
CA GLY A 187 -6.33 -35.79 -7.53
C GLY A 187 -6.57 -36.29 -8.94
N GLU A 188 -7.23 -35.49 -9.75
CA GLU A 188 -7.47 -35.85 -11.14
C GLU A 188 -6.15 -35.92 -11.88
N ARG A 189 -5.85 -37.06 -12.52
CA ARG A 189 -4.58 -37.22 -13.24
C ARG A 189 -4.69 -36.68 -14.65
N MET A 190 -3.86 -35.70 -14.99
CA MET A 190 -3.90 -35.04 -16.29
C MET A 190 -2.49 -35.02 -16.92
N PRO A 191 -2.40 -35.20 -18.25
CA PRO A 191 -1.07 -35.26 -18.89
C PRO A 191 -0.33 -33.92 -18.85
N THR A 192 -1.03 -32.79 -18.99
CA THR A 192 -0.40 -31.44 -18.98
C THR A 192 -1.30 -30.47 -18.18
N ALA A 193 -0.71 -29.36 -17.74
CA ALA A 193 -1.45 -28.28 -17.07
C ALA A 193 -2.54 -27.71 -18.01
N GLY A 194 -2.20 -27.52 -19.27
CA GLY A 194 -3.18 -27.05 -20.27
C GLY A 194 -4.38 -27.99 -20.40
N SER A 195 -4.12 -29.32 -20.45
CA SER A 195 -5.23 -30.27 -20.58
C SER A 195 -6.16 -30.27 -19.35
N ALA A 196 -5.60 -30.04 -18.16
CA ALA A 196 -6.41 -29.91 -16.94
C ALA A 196 -7.36 -28.72 -17.02
N ILE A 197 -6.84 -27.57 -17.47
CA ILE A 197 -7.62 -26.34 -17.60
C ILE A 197 -8.68 -26.49 -18.72
N GLU A 198 -8.28 -27.05 -19.86
CA GLU A 198 -9.20 -27.27 -20.99
C GLU A 198 -10.35 -28.22 -20.61
N ALA A 199 -10.05 -29.30 -19.86
CA ALA A 199 -11.07 -30.23 -19.39
C ALA A 199 -12.07 -29.52 -18.46
N ALA A 200 -11.59 -28.64 -17.58
CA ALA A 200 -12.45 -27.84 -16.72
C ALA A 200 -13.35 -26.92 -17.55
N TYR A 201 -12.79 -26.24 -18.56
CA TYR A 201 -13.57 -25.36 -19.44
C TYR A 201 -14.63 -26.13 -20.24
N ALA A 202 -14.29 -27.34 -20.71
CA ALA A 202 -15.24 -28.21 -21.41
C ALA A 202 -16.38 -28.62 -20.50
N ALA A 203 -16.13 -28.79 -19.21
CA ALA A 203 -17.13 -29.06 -18.18
C ALA A 203 -17.84 -27.81 -17.66
N ASN A 204 -17.64 -26.67 -18.31
CA ASN A 204 -18.19 -25.37 -17.92
C ASN A 204 -17.77 -24.90 -16.52
N VAL A 205 -16.56 -25.28 -16.10
CA VAL A 205 -15.95 -24.85 -14.82
C VAL A 205 -14.95 -23.72 -15.09
N SER A 206 -15.06 -22.63 -14.36
CA SER A 206 -14.15 -21.50 -14.49
C SER A 206 -12.87 -21.72 -13.65
N ASP A 207 -11.88 -20.87 -13.89
CA ASP A 207 -10.55 -20.93 -13.24
C ASP A 207 -10.66 -21.07 -11.72
N GLU A 208 -11.56 -20.30 -11.09
CA GLU A 208 -11.72 -20.29 -9.63
C GLU A 208 -12.01 -21.70 -9.07
N PHE A 209 -12.75 -22.52 -9.83
CA PHE A 209 -13.31 -23.78 -9.34
C PHE A 209 -12.65 -25.02 -9.94
N ILE A 210 -11.50 -24.89 -10.64
CA ILE A 210 -10.77 -26.03 -11.18
C ILE A 210 -10.40 -26.98 -10.03
N LYS A 211 -10.85 -28.24 -10.13
CA LYS A 211 -10.54 -29.24 -9.11
C LYS A 211 -9.04 -29.54 -9.09
N PRO A 212 -8.48 -29.85 -7.91
CA PRO A 212 -7.06 -30.18 -7.83
C PRO A 212 -6.68 -31.35 -8.74
N ALA A 213 -5.70 -31.12 -9.62
CA ALA A 213 -5.23 -32.08 -10.59
C ALA A 213 -3.72 -32.27 -10.44
N ALA A 214 -3.27 -33.51 -10.46
CA ALA A 214 -1.85 -33.88 -10.52
C ALA A 214 -1.44 -34.07 -11.98
N ILE A 215 -0.30 -33.49 -12.37
CA ILE A 215 0.12 -33.40 -13.77
C ILE A 215 1.25 -34.41 -14.06
N GLY A 216 1.08 -35.13 -15.17
CA GLY A 216 2.09 -36.09 -15.61
C GLY A 216 2.30 -37.20 -14.58
N ASP A 217 3.55 -37.42 -14.23
CA ASP A 217 3.97 -38.43 -13.27
C ASP A 217 4.21 -37.90 -11.85
N TYR A 218 3.78 -36.68 -11.57
CA TYR A 218 3.96 -36.09 -10.23
C TYR A 218 3.31 -36.97 -9.16
N SER A 219 4.07 -37.39 -8.16
CA SER A 219 3.65 -38.35 -7.14
C SER A 219 3.64 -37.78 -5.71
N GLY A 220 3.72 -36.45 -5.60
CA GLY A 220 3.69 -35.79 -4.31
C GLY A 220 5.05 -35.31 -3.86
N MET A 221 5.07 -34.58 -2.76
CA MET A 221 6.29 -34.08 -2.13
C MET A 221 7.07 -35.22 -1.48
N ALA A 222 8.38 -35.16 -1.54
CA ALA A 222 9.27 -36.15 -0.94
C ALA A 222 9.94 -35.58 0.32
N ASP A 223 10.42 -36.47 1.18
CA ASP A 223 11.29 -36.04 2.28
C ASP A 223 12.57 -35.45 1.70
N GLY A 224 12.97 -34.29 2.23
CA GLY A 224 14.12 -33.57 1.69
C GLY A 224 13.76 -32.47 0.69
N ASP A 225 12.47 -32.36 0.32
CA ASP A 225 12.04 -31.23 -0.52
C ASP A 225 12.01 -29.93 0.28
N GLY A 226 12.07 -28.82 -0.43
CA GLY A 226 11.85 -27.50 0.12
C GLY A 226 10.62 -26.86 -0.48
N LEU A 227 10.03 -25.91 0.24
CA LEU A 227 8.84 -25.20 -0.19
C LEU A 227 9.16 -23.72 -0.36
N LEU A 228 8.80 -23.15 -1.50
CA LEU A 228 8.79 -21.70 -1.68
C LEU A 228 7.40 -21.27 -2.10
N SER A 229 6.78 -20.38 -1.31
CA SER A 229 5.48 -19.81 -1.64
C SER A 229 5.70 -18.47 -2.32
N PHE A 230 5.18 -18.33 -3.53
CA PHE A 230 5.28 -17.10 -4.34
C PHE A 230 4.09 -16.17 -4.16
N ASN A 231 3.25 -16.43 -3.18
CA ASN A 231 2.07 -15.61 -2.90
C ASN A 231 2.45 -14.31 -2.18
N PHE A 232 1.77 -13.20 -2.52
CA PHE A 232 2.02 -11.89 -1.92
C PHE A 232 0.98 -11.51 -0.87
N ARG A 233 -0.21 -12.12 -0.91
CA ARG A 233 -1.28 -11.86 0.07
C ARG A 233 -1.28 -12.96 1.12
N ALA A 234 -1.13 -12.53 2.37
CA ALA A 234 -0.99 -13.45 3.51
C ALA A 234 -2.27 -14.25 3.79
N ASP A 235 -3.43 -13.59 3.74
CA ASP A 235 -4.70 -14.18 4.17
C ASP A 235 -5.11 -15.40 3.35
N ARG A 236 -4.73 -15.47 2.08
CA ARG A 236 -5.18 -16.50 1.14
C ARG A 236 -4.26 -17.71 1.07
N ILE A 237 -3.10 -17.69 1.73
CA ILE A 237 -2.14 -18.78 1.63
C ILE A 237 -1.97 -19.54 2.97
N ARG A 238 -2.40 -18.95 4.07
CA ARG A 238 -2.19 -19.52 5.41
C ARG A 238 -2.77 -20.92 5.56
N GLU A 239 -3.99 -21.13 5.05
CA GLU A 239 -4.70 -22.38 5.26
C GLU A 239 -4.09 -23.56 4.51
N ILE A 240 -3.55 -23.35 3.30
CA ILE A 240 -2.87 -24.44 2.59
C ILE A 240 -1.46 -24.69 3.16
N LEU A 241 -0.81 -23.66 3.72
CA LEU A 241 0.51 -23.81 4.34
C LEU A 241 0.43 -24.55 5.68
N ALA A 242 -0.67 -24.39 6.43
CA ALA A 242 -0.80 -25.00 7.75
C ALA A 242 -0.61 -26.53 7.72
N PRO A 243 -1.35 -27.32 6.89
CA PRO A 243 -1.14 -28.75 6.84
C PRO A 243 0.20 -29.18 6.21
N LEU A 244 0.87 -28.28 5.49
CA LEU A 244 2.19 -28.58 4.91
C LEU A 244 3.33 -28.36 5.92
N LEU A 245 3.14 -27.43 6.89
CA LEU A 245 4.27 -26.96 7.71
C LEU A 245 4.10 -27.23 9.22
N PHE A 246 2.86 -27.22 9.75
CA PHE A 246 2.68 -27.45 11.18
C PHE A 246 2.61 -28.93 11.50
N ALA A 247 3.49 -29.38 12.42
CA ALA A 247 3.47 -30.76 12.91
C ALA A 247 2.10 -31.07 13.54
N GLU A 248 1.61 -30.16 14.36
CA GLU A 248 0.28 -30.26 14.97
C GLU A 248 -0.74 -29.51 14.11
N PHE A 249 -1.62 -30.27 13.49
CA PHE A 249 -2.68 -29.73 12.63
C PHE A 249 -3.89 -30.68 12.75
N SER A 250 -5.07 -30.12 12.96
CA SER A 250 -6.28 -30.87 13.25
C SER A 250 -7.42 -30.65 12.22
N GLY A 251 -7.18 -29.90 11.14
CA GLY A 251 -8.24 -29.60 10.16
C GLY A 251 -8.73 -30.82 9.37
N PHE A 252 -7.83 -31.78 9.11
CA PHE A 252 -8.15 -33.06 8.44
C PHE A 252 -7.01 -34.06 8.70
N PRO A 253 -7.28 -35.39 8.55
CA PRO A 253 -6.24 -36.40 8.72
C PRO A 253 -5.17 -36.30 7.62
N ARG A 254 -3.91 -36.40 8.03
CA ARG A 254 -2.76 -36.45 7.10
C ARG A 254 -2.11 -37.81 7.19
N PRO A 255 -2.34 -38.71 6.22
CA PRO A 255 -1.73 -40.05 6.27
C PRO A 255 -0.21 -40.00 6.17
N ARG A 256 0.34 -38.95 5.56
CA ARG A 256 1.77 -38.70 5.47
C ARG A 256 2.01 -37.20 5.50
N MET A 257 3.07 -36.77 6.17
CA MET A 257 3.53 -35.39 6.15
C MET A 257 4.98 -35.38 5.65
N PRO A 258 5.27 -34.81 4.46
CA PRO A 258 6.64 -34.76 3.97
C PRO A 258 7.54 -34.00 4.94
N LYS A 259 8.76 -34.51 5.14
CA LYS A 259 9.77 -33.87 6.00
C LYS A 259 10.55 -32.86 5.16
N LEU A 260 10.03 -31.65 5.06
CA LEU A 260 10.65 -30.59 4.26
C LEU A 260 11.96 -30.13 4.93
N VAL A 261 13.00 -29.83 4.13
CA VAL A 261 14.26 -29.27 4.64
C VAL A 261 14.15 -27.79 4.95
N GLY A 262 13.11 -27.15 4.47
CA GLY A 262 12.86 -25.74 4.75
C GLY A 262 11.71 -25.20 3.94
N ALA A 263 11.20 -24.06 4.40
CA ALA A 263 10.16 -23.33 3.69
C ALA A 263 10.52 -21.85 3.70
N VAL A 264 10.11 -21.11 2.66
CA VAL A 264 10.35 -19.67 2.55
C VAL A 264 9.14 -19.05 1.86
N GLY A 265 8.69 -17.91 2.38
CA GLY A 265 7.62 -17.13 1.77
C GLY A 265 8.16 -15.89 1.07
N MET A 266 7.39 -15.34 0.14
CA MET A 266 7.74 -14.04 -0.44
C MET A 266 7.63 -12.94 0.62
N THR A 267 6.59 -13.00 1.46
CA THR A 267 6.36 -12.05 2.54
C THR A 267 6.03 -12.81 3.82
N SER A 268 5.94 -12.11 4.95
CA SER A 268 5.45 -12.70 6.20
C SER A 268 3.96 -13.03 6.05
N TYR A 269 3.59 -14.27 6.37
CA TYR A 269 2.20 -14.71 6.25
C TYR A 269 1.46 -14.72 7.59
N SER A 270 2.14 -15.00 8.67
CA SER A 270 1.60 -14.87 10.05
C SER A 270 2.72 -15.04 11.06
N SER A 271 2.50 -14.52 12.27
CA SER A 271 3.45 -14.69 13.38
C SER A 271 3.71 -16.17 13.74
N GLN A 272 2.75 -17.06 13.43
CA GLN A 272 2.93 -18.50 13.66
C GLN A 272 3.81 -19.16 12.59
N LEU A 273 3.74 -18.66 11.35
CA LEU A 273 4.53 -19.19 10.23
C LEU A 273 5.95 -18.63 10.21
N ASP A 274 6.16 -17.38 10.62
CA ASP A 274 7.44 -16.68 10.50
C ASP A 274 8.63 -17.47 11.08
N PRO A 275 8.51 -18.18 12.24
CA PRO A 275 9.66 -18.95 12.77
C PRO A 275 10.07 -20.15 11.93
N ILE A 276 9.16 -20.72 11.13
CA ILE A 276 9.41 -21.92 10.33
C ILE A 276 9.43 -21.66 8.83
N MET A 277 8.95 -20.48 8.43
CA MET A 277 8.88 -20.06 7.02
C MET A 277 9.25 -18.57 6.92
N PRO A 278 10.56 -18.25 7.03
CA PRO A 278 10.97 -16.85 6.96
C PRO A 278 10.62 -16.21 5.61
N ALA A 279 10.40 -14.91 5.61
CA ALA A 279 10.07 -14.13 4.42
C ALA A 279 11.33 -13.68 3.68
N LEU A 280 11.31 -13.76 2.35
CA LEU A 280 12.36 -13.15 1.52
C LEU A 280 12.29 -11.62 1.61
N PHE A 281 11.07 -11.09 1.70
CA PHE A 281 10.82 -9.66 1.82
C PHE A 281 10.09 -9.40 3.13
N ALA A 282 10.85 -9.34 4.20
CA ALA A 282 10.31 -9.01 5.52
C ALA A 282 9.62 -7.64 5.49
N PRO A 283 8.59 -7.40 6.33
CA PRO A 283 7.95 -6.09 6.41
C PRO A 283 8.97 -4.99 6.64
N GLN A 284 8.79 -3.85 5.96
CA GLN A 284 9.69 -2.70 6.14
C GLN A 284 9.48 -2.11 7.53
N SER A 285 10.57 -1.79 8.21
CA SER A 285 10.48 -1.06 9.47
C SER A 285 10.04 0.38 9.18
N LEU A 286 9.02 0.85 9.88
CA LEU A 286 8.56 2.23 9.82
C LEU A 286 8.90 2.98 11.12
N ALA A 287 9.84 2.46 11.90
CA ALA A 287 10.36 3.10 13.11
C ALA A 287 10.97 4.47 12.76
N ASN A 288 10.94 5.35 13.73
CA ASN A 288 11.48 6.70 13.64
C ASN A 288 10.80 7.53 12.53
N GLY A 289 9.46 7.33 12.37
CA GLY A 289 8.66 8.26 11.57
C GLY A 289 8.48 9.59 12.29
N LEU A 290 7.75 10.52 11.66
CA LEU A 290 7.59 11.88 12.20
C LEU A 290 6.99 11.87 13.62
N GLY A 291 5.89 11.12 13.81
CA GLY A 291 5.22 11.10 15.12
C GLY A 291 6.11 10.59 16.22
N GLU A 292 6.85 9.51 15.97
CA GLU A 292 7.77 8.92 16.94
C GLU A 292 8.94 9.85 17.22
N THR A 293 9.51 10.48 16.19
CA THR A 293 10.63 11.40 16.34
C THR A 293 10.25 12.63 17.18
N VAL A 294 9.06 13.18 16.94
CA VAL A 294 8.54 14.33 17.70
C VAL A 294 8.30 13.92 19.16
N SER A 295 7.72 12.74 19.39
CA SER A 295 7.50 12.19 20.72
C SER A 295 8.83 12.00 21.47
N ASN A 296 9.82 11.38 20.82
CA ASN A 296 11.13 11.12 21.42
C ASN A 296 11.87 12.42 21.78
N ALA A 297 11.54 13.53 21.10
CA ALA A 297 12.07 14.87 21.42
C ALA A 297 11.34 15.54 22.58
N GLY A 298 10.31 14.89 23.14
CA GLY A 298 9.51 15.45 24.25
C GLY A 298 8.55 16.54 23.81
N LEU A 299 8.26 16.65 22.52
CA LEU A 299 7.34 17.65 21.97
C LEU A 299 5.93 17.12 21.90
N LYS A 300 4.95 18.03 21.91
CA LYS A 300 3.54 17.69 21.86
C LYS A 300 2.98 17.84 20.45
N GLN A 301 2.16 16.91 20.04
CA GLN A 301 1.57 16.91 18.70
C GLN A 301 0.06 16.62 18.75
N LEU A 302 -0.68 17.17 17.80
CA LEU A 302 -2.14 17.02 17.73
C LEU A 302 -2.56 16.69 16.31
N ARG A 303 -3.38 15.64 16.16
CA ARG A 303 -3.87 15.16 14.87
C ARG A 303 -5.35 15.54 14.73
N PHE A 304 -5.71 16.09 13.57
CA PHE A 304 -7.06 16.55 13.27
C PHE A 304 -7.57 15.98 11.96
N ALA A 305 -8.78 15.46 11.95
CA ALA A 305 -9.49 15.08 10.72
C ALA A 305 -10.98 14.86 11.00
N GLU A 306 -11.75 14.81 9.92
CA GLU A 306 -13.13 14.27 9.97
C GLU A 306 -13.07 12.75 10.02
N THR A 307 -14.21 12.11 10.39
CA THR A 307 -14.33 10.64 10.48
C THR A 307 -13.72 9.92 9.29
N GLU A 308 -14.00 10.39 8.06
CA GLU A 308 -13.54 9.73 6.83
C GLU A 308 -12.02 9.64 6.71
N LYS A 309 -11.30 10.60 7.29
CA LYS A 309 -9.84 10.68 7.15
C LYS A 309 -9.10 10.57 8.50
N TYR A 310 -9.83 10.23 9.57
CA TYR A 310 -9.20 10.07 10.88
C TYR A 310 -8.14 8.94 10.90
N PRO A 311 -8.42 7.75 10.33
CA PRO A 311 -7.37 6.73 10.28
C PRO A 311 -6.13 7.16 9.49
N HIS A 312 -6.30 8.06 8.52
CA HIS A 312 -5.18 8.50 7.67
C HIS A 312 -4.18 9.35 8.45
N VAL A 313 -4.66 10.28 9.28
CA VAL A 313 -3.74 11.12 10.09
C VAL A 313 -3.27 10.42 11.38
N THR A 314 -3.78 9.23 11.69
CA THR A 314 -3.42 8.46 12.88
C THR A 314 -2.72 7.16 12.49
N TYR A 315 -3.48 6.11 12.22
CA TYR A 315 -2.97 4.77 11.93
C TYR A 315 -1.96 4.76 10.76
N PHE A 316 -2.37 5.26 9.59
CA PHE A 316 -1.50 5.23 8.41
C PHE A 316 -0.31 6.17 8.56
N PHE A 317 -0.53 7.38 9.05
CA PHE A 317 0.52 8.36 9.27
C PHE A 317 1.59 7.84 10.27
N ASN A 318 1.17 7.04 11.25
CA ASN A 318 2.05 6.42 12.24
C ASN A 318 2.59 5.05 11.82
N GLY A 319 2.53 4.73 10.52
CA GLY A 319 3.15 3.51 10.00
C GLY A 319 2.42 2.22 10.39
N GLY A 320 1.10 2.29 10.59
CA GLY A 320 0.29 1.13 10.99
C GLY A 320 0.17 0.94 12.49
N ARG A 321 0.55 1.97 13.28
CA ARG A 321 0.45 1.92 14.73
C ARG A 321 -0.88 2.51 15.21
N GLU A 322 -1.66 1.71 15.92
CA GLU A 322 -2.95 2.14 16.49
C GLU A 322 -2.76 3.10 17.68
N GLU A 323 -1.84 2.76 18.58
CA GLU A 323 -1.66 3.49 19.83
C GLU A 323 -0.96 4.83 19.57
N PRO A 324 -1.45 5.93 20.16
CA PRO A 324 -0.74 7.20 20.06
C PRO A 324 0.67 7.12 20.64
N PHE A 325 1.56 7.94 20.12
CA PHE A 325 2.87 8.15 20.74
C PHE A 325 2.71 9.03 21.97
N GLU A 326 3.68 9.01 22.89
CA GLU A 326 3.66 9.89 24.05
C GLU A 326 3.64 11.36 23.57
N GLY A 327 2.73 12.16 24.11
CA GLY A 327 2.55 13.55 23.70
C GLY A 327 1.73 13.72 22.43
N GLU A 328 1.19 12.62 21.85
CA GLU A 328 0.29 12.69 20.70
C GLU A 328 -1.17 12.71 21.17
N GLU A 329 -1.87 13.76 20.83
CA GLU A 329 -3.31 13.90 21.04
C GLU A 329 -4.03 13.80 19.70
N ARG A 330 -5.30 13.42 19.73
CA ARG A 330 -6.10 13.19 18.53
C ARG A 330 -7.48 13.82 18.70
N SER A 331 -7.95 14.52 17.65
CA SER A 331 -9.25 15.20 17.65
C SER A 331 -9.99 14.84 16.36
N MET A 332 -11.04 14.07 16.50
CA MET A 332 -11.91 13.70 15.37
C MET A 332 -13.16 14.58 15.37
N THR A 333 -13.52 15.08 14.19
CA THR A 333 -14.80 15.79 13.98
C THR A 333 -15.72 14.87 13.17
N PRO A 334 -16.93 14.56 13.64
CA PRO A 334 -17.82 13.67 12.89
C PRO A 334 -18.16 14.24 11.51
N SER A 335 -18.04 13.40 10.48
CA SER A 335 -18.49 13.77 9.14
C SER A 335 -20.02 13.82 9.08
N PRO A 336 -20.61 14.62 8.20
CA PRO A 336 -22.07 14.71 8.12
C PRO A 336 -22.69 13.40 7.62
N LYS A 337 -23.88 13.10 8.15
CA LYS A 337 -24.61 11.86 7.82
C LYS A 337 -25.48 12.08 6.57
N VAL A 338 -24.84 12.18 5.43
CA VAL A 338 -25.50 12.32 4.12
C VAL A 338 -25.21 11.11 3.25
N ALA A 339 -26.04 10.86 2.25
CA ALA A 339 -25.86 9.70 1.37
C ALA A 339 -24.57 9.80 0.53
N THR A 340 -24.32 11.00 0.01
CA THR A 340 -23.08 11.32 -0.74
C THR A 340 -22.70 12.76 -0.42
N TYR A 341 -21.42 13.08 -0.47
CA TYR A 341 -20.92 14.37 0.01
C TYR A 341 -21.15 15.54 -0.97
N ASP A 342 -21.63 15.29 -2.17
CA ASP A 342 -22.13 16.37 -3.05
C ASP A 342 -23.36 17.06 -2.47
N LEU A 343 -24.08 16.39 -1.57
CA LEU A 343 -25.25 16.97 -0.88
C LEU A 343 -24.86 17.94 0.23
N GLN A 344 -23.62 17.85 0.71
CA GLN A 344 -23.08 18.76 1.73
C GLN A 344 -21.56 18.90 1.51
N PRO A 345 -21.13 19.64 0.46
CA PRO A 345 -19.71 19.72 0.09
C PRO A 345 -18.79 20.34 1.14
N GLU A 346 -19.31 21.21 1.99
CA GLU A 346 -18.56 21.79 3.10
C GLU A 346 -18.23 20.75 4.16
N MET A 347 -18.91 19.61 4.17
CA MET A 347 -18.74 18.52 5.14
C MET A 347 -18.73 19.09 6.56
N SER A 348 -17.75 18.77 7.40
CA SER A 348 -17.61 19.37 8.73
C SER A 348 -16.37 20.29 8.82
N ALA A 349 -15.87 20.75 7.67
CA ALA A 349 -14.67 21.59 7.64
C ALA A 349 -14.80 22.88 8.49
N PRO A 350 -15.96 23.58 8.52
CA PRO A 350 -16.06 24.76 9.39
C PRO A 350 -15.91 24.45 10.88
N GLU A 351 -16.51 23.34 11.36
CA GLU A 351 -16.37 22.92 12.77
C GLU A 351 -14.94 22.48 13.05
N LEU A 352 -14.35 21.71 12.14
CA LEU A 352 -12.96 21.24 12.24
C LEU A 352 -12.03 22.47 12.31
N THR A 353 -12.22 23.45 11.44
CA THR A 353 -11.41 24.68 11.41
C THR A 353 -11.46 25.43 12.74
N ALA A 354 -12.65 25.57 13.32
CA ALA A 354 -12.78 26.26 14.62
C ALA A 354 -11.99 25.53 15.72
N LYS A 355 -12.03 24.20 15.73
CA LYS A 355 -11.25 23.40 16.70
C LYS A 355 -9.74 23.56 16.48
N VAL A 356 -9.29 23.57 15.22
CA VAL A 356 -7.88 23.74 14.87
C VAL A 356 -7.39 25.13 15.31
N VAL A 357 -8.14 26.19 14.98
CA VAL A 357 -7.79 27.56 15.37
C VAL A 357 -7.66 27.66 16.88
N ALA A 358 -8.66 27.16 17.64
CA ALA A 358 -8.62 27.19 19.10
C ALA A 358 -7.39 26.43 19.66
N ALA A 359 -7.04 25.29 19.07
CA ALA A 359 -5.87 24.52 19.51
C ALA A 359 -4.56 25.27 19.22
N VAL A 360 -4.44 25.93 18.06
CA VAL A 360 -3.27 26.77 17.72
C VAL A 360 -3.16 27.93 18.71
N GLU A 361 -4.29 28.60 18.97
CA GLU A 361 -4.32 29.74 19.89
C GLU A 361 -3.95 29.35 21.33
N SER A 362 -4.26 28.12 21.74
CA SER A 362 -3.92 27.64 23.09
C SER A 362 -2.42 27.58 23.34
N GLY A 363 -1.60 27.40 22.28
CA GLY A 363 -0.15 27.34 22.41
C GLY A 363 0.36 26.07 23.10
N GLN A 364 -0.45 25.03 23.20
CA GLN A 364 -0.10 23.83 23.97
C GLN A 364 0.64 22.76 23.15
N HIS A 365 0.68 22.88 21.82
CA HIS A 365 1.27 21.87 20.95
C HIS A 365 2.33 22.48 20.03
N ASP A 366 3.34 21.67 19.71
CA ASP A 366 4.45 22.06 18.85
C ASP A 366 4.20 21.69 17.38
N LEU A 367 3.52 20.54 17.15
CA LEU A 367 3.21 20.04 15.81
C LEU A 367 1.72 19.77 15.68
N PHE A 368 1.16 20.17 14.54
CA PHE A 368 -0.21 19.83 14.15
C PHE A 368 -0.17 19.09 12.82
N VAL A 369 -0.97 18.03 12.70
CA VAL A 369 -1.23 17.36 11.42
C VAL A 369 -2.74 17.38 11.18
N LEU A 370 -3.17 18.00 10.10
CA LEU A 370 -4.56 18.25 9.77
C LEU A 370 -4.87 17.73 8.37
N ASN A 371 -5.96 17.00 8.23
CA ASN A 371 -6.47 16.58 6.92
C ASN A 371 -7.85 17.18 6.71
N PHE A 372 -8.04 17.84 5.58
CA PHE A 372 -9.35 18.25 5.07
C PHE A 372 -9.79 17.25 4.00
N ALA A 373 -10.87 16.52 4.26
CA ALA A 373 -11.37 15.44 3.43
C ALA A 373 -12.09 15.90 2.15
N ASN A 374 -12.50 17.17 2.11
CA ASN A 374 -13.51 17.65 1.18
C ASN A 374 -13.15 17.46 -0.31
N PRO A 375 -11.98 17.88 -0.80
CA PRO A 375 -11.73 17.75 -2.25
C PRO A 375 -11.77 16.28 -2.70
N ASP A 376 -11.29 15.34 -1.88
CA ASP A 376 -11.31 13.93 -2.23
C ASP A 376 -12.72 13.33 -2.13
N MET A 377 -13.35 13.47 -0.96
CA MET A 377 -14.65 12.83 -0.72
C MET A 377 -15.74 13.35 -1.66
N VAL A 378 -15.73 14.67 -1.93
CA VAL A 378 -16.68 15.27 -2.87
C VAL A 378 -16.25 14.96 -4.31
N GLY A 379 -14.94 14.94 -4.60
CA GLY A 379 -14.41 14.57 -5.91
C GLY A 379 -14.89 13.19 -6.35
N HIS A 380 -14.93 12.24 -5.45
CA HIS A 380 -15.41 10.88 -5.72
C HIS A 380 -16.88 10.83 -6.19
N THR A 381 -17.65 11.88 -5.97
CA THR A 381 -19.05 11.93 -6.46
C THR A 381 -19.15 12.26 -7.95
N GLY A 382 -18.09 12.82 -8.55
CA GLY A 382 -18.08 13.24 -9.94
C GLY A 382 -18.91 14.51 -10.22
N VAL A 383 -19.38 15.20 -9.17
CA VAL A 383 -20.24 16.39 -9.31
C VAL A 383 -19.36 17.65 -9.26
N LEU A 384 -19.04 18.21 -10.43
CA LEU A 384 -18.13 19.36 -10.55
C LEU A 384 -18.55 20.56 -9.68
N SER A 385 -19.81 20.94 -9.68
CA SER A 385 -20.26 22.10 -8.89
C SER A 385 -20.08 21.90 -7.38
N ALA A 386 -20.27 20.66 -6.90
CA ALA A 386 -20.05 20.32 -5.51
C ALA A 386 -18.55 20.33 -5.18
N ALA A 387 -17.72 19.80 -6.06
CA ALA A 387 -16.26 19.81 -5.87
C ALA A 387 -15.73 21.24 -5.82
N ILE A 388 -16.24 22.15 -6.67
CA ILE A 388 -15.90 23.58 -6.61
C ILE A 388 -16.25 24.14 -5.24
N LYS A 389 -17.44 23.85 -4.73
CA LYS A 389 -17.88 24.34 -3.41
C LYS A 389 -17.01 23.78 -2.28
N ALA A 390 -16.62 22.51 -2.39
CA ALA A 390 -15.69 21.88 -1.43
C ALA A 390 -14.34 22.63 -1.40
N VAL A 391 -13.77 22.89 -2.57
CA VAL A 391 -12.49 23.62 -2.68
C VAL A 391 -12.60 25.03 -2.09
N GLU A 392 -13.70 25.76 -2.39
CA GLU A 392 -13.92 27.12 -1.83
C GLU A 392 -14.06 27.10 -0.31
N THR A 393 -14.69 26.07 0.25
CA THR A 393 -14.81 25.91 1.70
C THR A 393 -13.42 25.74 2.32
N ILE A 394 -12.59 24.91 1.72
CA ILE A 394 -11.23 24.66 2.23
C ILE A 394 -10.36 25.91 2.09
N ASP A 395 -10.54 26.69 1.04
CA ASP A 395 -9.82 27.96 0.91
C ASP A 395 -10.11 28.89 2.10
N THR A 396 -11.39 28.97 2.50
CA THR A 396 -11.77 29.78 3.67
C THR A 396 -11.08 29.26 4.94
N SER A 397 -11.07 27.94 5.13
CA SER A 397 -10.41 27.29 6.27
C SER A 397 -8.91 27.56 6.27
N LEU A 398 -8.27 27.45 5.09
CA LEU A 398 -6.83 27.77 4.93
C LEU A 398 -6.52 29.18 5.42
N GLY A 399 -7.34 30.16 5.00
CA GLY A 399 -7.14 31.56 5.43
C GLY A 399 -7.14 31.69 6.95
N GLN A 400 -8.19 31.15 7.60
CA GLN A 400 -8.35 31.27 9.07
C GLN A 400 -7.20 30.59 9.82
N ILE A 401 -6.80 29.40 9.40
CA ILE A 401 -5.74 28.63 10.07
C ILE A 401 -4.37 29.29 9.84
N ALA A 402 -4.11 29.75 8.60
CA ALA A 402 -2.86 30.43 8.29
C ALA A 402 -2.69 31.68 9.16
N ASP A 403 -3.76 32.47 9.30
CA ASP A 403 -3.72 33.68 10.15
C ASP A 403 -3.39 33.31 11.61
N ALA A 404 -4.00 32.24 12.15
CA ALA A 404 -3.74 31.78 13.52
C ALA A 404 -2.28 31.30 13.71
N ILE A 405 -1.75 30.52 12.75
CA ILE A 405 -0.36 30.04 12.79
C ILE A 405 0.61 31.22 12.72
N LEU A 406 0.38 32.15 11.81
CA LEU A 406 1.24 33.34 11.63
C LEU A 406 1.23 34.23 12.89
N ALA A 407 0.07 34.39 13.53
CA ALA A 407 -0.05 35.16 14.78
C ALA A 407 0.81 34.57 15.91
N LYS A 408 1.09 33.27 15.85
CA LYS A 408 1.98 32.58 16.82
C LYS A 408 3.44 32.55 16.37
N GLY A 409 3.78 33.15 15.22
CA GLY A 409 5.13 33.09 14.66
C GLY A 409 5.50 31.69 14.14
N GLY A 410 4.50 30.89 13.85
CA GLY A 410 4.67 29.51 13.40
C GLY A 410 4.88 29.36 11.90
N ALA A 411 4.87 28.11 11.44
CA ALA A 411 5.00 27.77 10.03
C ALA A 411 3.95 26.74 9.65
N LEU A 412 3.33 26.92 8.48
CA LEU A 412 2.29 26.05 7.94
C LEU A 412 2.74 25.52 6.58
N LEU A 413 2.95 24.21 6.51
CA LEU A 413 3.21 23.53 5.24
C LEU A 413 1.89 22.96 4.73
N VAL A 414 1.44 23.48 3.59
CA VAL A 414 0.20 23.05 2.93
C VAL A 414 0.58 22.13 1.78
N THR A 415 -0.06 20.97 1.69
CA THR A 415 0.12 20.07 0.55
C THR A 415 -1.11 19.17 0.40
N ALA A 416 -1.04 18.18 -0.47
CA ALA A 416 -2.05 17.14 -0.62
C ALA A 416 -1.36 15.78 -0.70
N ASP A 417 -2.12 14.71 -0.57
CA ASP A 417 -1.60 13.36 -0.57
C ASP A 417 -1.74 12.68 -1.94
N HIS A 418 -2.66 13.14 -2.77
CA HIS A 418 -2.87 12.73 -4.17
C HIS A 418 -3.80 13.73 -4.86
N GLY A 419 -3.99 13.58 -6.16
CA GLY A 419 -4.96 14.37 -6.91
C GLY A 419 -6.31 13.65 -7.04
N ASN A 420 -7.36 14.43 -7.25
CA ASN A 420 -8.75 13.98 -7.50
C ASN A 420 -9.54 15.13 -8.13
N ALA A 421 -9.76 16.23 -7.39
CA ALA A 421 -10.69 17.32 -7.74
C ALA A 421 -10.25 18.15 -8.97
N GLU A 422 -8.99 18.04 -9.39
CA GLU A 422 -8.50 18.78 -10.57
C GLU A 422 -8.93 18.12 -11.88
N LEU A 423 -9.59 16.95 -11.81
CA LEU A 423 -10.09 16.26 -13.01
C LEU A 423 -11.45 15.63 -12.71
N MET A 424 -12.54 16.34 -13.03
CA MET A 424 -13.89 15.91 -12.67
C MET A 424 -14.64 15.23 -13.82
N VAL A 425 -14.07 15.26 -15.06
CA VAL A 425 -14.63 14.58 -16.23
C VAL A 425 -13.49 13.89 -16.97
N ASP A 426 -13.68 12.63 -17.29
CA ASP A 426 -12.71 11.83 -18.05
C ASP A 426 -12.64 12.41 -19.49
N PRO A 427 -11.48 12.92 -19.93
CA PRO A 427 -11.38 13.58 -21.23
C PRO A 427 -11.53 12.64 -22.43
N VAL A 428 -11.44 11.33 -22.22
CA VAL A 428 -11.61 10.34 -23.29
C VAL A 428 -13.07 9.93 -23.45
N THR A 429 -13.73 9.64 -22.32
CA THR A 429 -15.10 9.11 -22.35
C THR A 429 -16.16 10.20 -22.19
N GLY A 430 -15.81 11.37 -21.64
CA GLY A 430 -16.77 12.42 -21.29
C GLY A 430 -17.63 12.13 -20.08
N ASN A 431 -17.39 11.02 -19.40
CA ASN A 431 -18.15 10.65 -18.19
C ASN A 431 -17.56 11.33 -16.94
N PRO A 432 -18.34 11.46 -15.86
CA PRO A 432 -17.76 11.92 -14.60
C PRO A 432 -16.54 11.08 -14.21
N HIS A 433 -15.46 11.75 -13.82
CA HIS A 433 -14.25 11.11 -13.29
C HIS A 433 -14.37 11.07 -11.78
N THR A 434 -14.31 9.88 -11.20
CA THR A 434 -14.51 9.67 -9.75
C THR A 434 -13.33 8.98 -9.09
N ALA A 435 -12.20 8.85 -9.81
CA ALA A 435 -11.00 8.19 -9.31
C ALA A 435 -9.91 9.22 -8.99
N HIS A 436 -8.87 8.77 -8.31
CA HIS A 436 -7.68 9.60 -8.11
C HIS A 436 -6.94 9.81 -9.43
N THR A 437 -5.98 10.72 -9.44
CA THR A 437 -5.18 11.05 -10.62
C THR A 437 -3.70 10.82 -10.36
N THR A 438 -2.89 10.93 -11.40
CA THR A 438 -1.43 10.89 -11.29
C THR A 438 -0.81 12.29 -11.38
N PHE A 439 -1.63 13.34 -11.38
CA PHE A 439 -1.13 14.72 -11.39
C PHE A 439 -0.37 15.03 -10.11
N PRO A 440 0.62 15.95 -10.16
CA PRO A 440 1.31 16.37 -8.94
C PRO A 440 0.37 17.17 -8.03
N VAL A 441 0.82 17.38 -6.81
CA VAL A 441 0.09 18.20 -5.84
C VAL A 441 0.91 19.44 -5.48
N PRO A 442 0.27 20.55 -5.09
CA PRO A 442 1.01 21.73 -4.63
C PRO A 442 1.64 21.49 -3.25
N ALA A 443 2.76 22.15 -3.01
CA ALA A 443 3.36 22.27 -1.69
C ALA A 443 3.70 23.76 -1.46
N MET A 444 3.29 24.32 -0.34
CA MET A 444 3.42 25.75 -0.06
C MET A 444 3.77 25.97 1.42
N LEU A 445 4.79 26.77 1.69
CA LEU A 445 5.20 27.07 3.06
C LEU A 445 4.79 28.50 3.43
N ILE A 446 3.84 28.61 4.35
CA ILE A 446 3.34 29.90 4.86
C ILE A 446 4.01 30.14 6.22
N GLY A 447 4.74 31.24 6.35
CA GLY A 447 5.53 31.54 7.54
C GLY A 447 6.86 30.81 7.54
N GLY A 448 7.57 30.87 8.67
CA GLY A 448 8.93 30.33 8.76
C GLY A 448 9.96 31.28 8.13
N GLN A 449 11.16 30.78 7.91
CA GLN A 449 12.29 31.62 7.43
C GLN A 449 12.86 31.14 6.09
N ALA A 450 12.34 30.06 5.51
CA ALA A 450 12.85 29.56 4.24
C ALA A 450 12.48 30.51 3.09
N THR A 451 13.39 30.65 2.14
CA THR A 451 13.20 31.54 0.98
C THR A 451 12.73 30.78 -0.26
N GLY A 452 12.72 29.45 -0.21
CA GLY A 452 12.27 28.62 -1.32
C GLY A 452 11.91 27.21 -0.86
N LEU A 453 11.16 26.49 -1.74
CA LEU A 453 10.92 25.06 -1.61
C LEU A 453 11.41 24.34 -2.87
N ALA A 454 11.98 23.18 -2.69
CA ALA A 454 12.37 22.29 -3.78
C ALA A 454 11.18 21.42 -4.20
N GLU A 455 11.14 21.02 -5.46
CA GLU A 455 10.26 19.95 -5.89
C GLU A 455 10.68 18.62 -5.23
N GLY A 456 9.71 17.75 -5.00
CA GLY A 456 9.98 16.48 -4.34
C GLY A 456 8.83 15.49 -4.42
N ARG A 457 8.70 14.74 -3.36
CA ARG A 457 7.66 13.70 -3.22
C ARG A 457 7.19 13.66 -1.76
N LEU A 458 6.15 12.90 -1.47
CA LEU A 458 5.54 12.89 -0.12
C LEU A 458 6.53 12.48 0.96
N ALA A 459 7.49 11.62 0.66
CA ALA A 459 8.53 11.20 1.59
C ALA A 459 9.43 12.35 2.10
N ASP A 460 9.42 13.48 1.40
CA ASP A 460 10.24 14.65 1.73
C ASP A 460 9.56 15.57 2.74
N VAL A 461 8.27 15.34 3.03
CA VAL A 461 7.48 16.23 3.91
C VAL A 461 7.91 16.09 5.37
N ALA A 462 8.02 14.85 5.91
CA ALA A 462 8.45 14.69 7.31
C ALA A 462 9.84 15.29 7.58
N PRO A 463 10.87 15.06 6.73
CA PRO A 463 12.14 15.77 6.91
C PRO A 463 12.02 17.29 6.91
N THR A 464 11.10 17.83 6.10
CA THR A 464 10.85 19.29 6.05
C THR A 464 10.24 19.78 7.36
N LEU A 465 9.26 19.04 7.91
CA LEU A 465 8.64 19.40 9.18
C LEU A 465 9.63 19.30 10.34
N LEU A 466 10.50 18.27 10.35
CA LEU A 466 11.54 18.15 11.37
C LEU A 466 12.52 19.34 11.30
N ALA A 467 12.90 19.75 10.09
CA ALA A 467 13.78 20.92 9.93
C ALA A 467 13.11 22.19 10.48
N LEU A 468 11.81 22.38 10.21
CA LEU A 468 11.05 23.53 10.75
C LEU A 468 10.99 23.50 12.29
N LEU A 469 10.88 22.29 12.86
CA LEU A 469 10.86 22.11 14.33
C LEU A 469 12.26 22.22 14.95
N GLY A 470 13.30 22.23 14.13
CA GLY A 470 14.70 22.25 14.64
C GLY A 470 15.14 20.88 15.16
N LEU A 471 14.57 19.82 14.66
CA LEU A 471 14.89 18.44 15.06
C LEU A 471 15.76 17.75 14.01
N ALA A 472 16.65 16.87 14.48
CA ALA A 472 17.50 16.07 13.60
C ALA A 472 16.66 15.03 12.86
N GLN A 473 16.96 14.82 11.59
CA GLN A 473 16.31 13.80 10.77
C GLN A 473 16.88 12.42 11.13
N PRO A 474 16.04 11.43 11.48
CA PRO A 474 16.54 10.07 11.72
C PRO A 474 17.15 9.44 10.46
N ALA A 475 18.10 8.54 10.65
CA ALA A 475 18.77 7.86 9.54
C ALA A 475 17.80 7.03 8.69
N GLU A 476 16.74 6.53 9.29
CA GLU A 476 15.72 5.73 8.61
C GLU A 476 14.88 6.57 7.63
N MET A 477 14.80 7.87 7.81
CA MET A 477 14.13 8.77 6.86
C MET A 477 15.06 9.03 5.68
N THR A 478 14.72 8.46 4.53
CA THR A 478 15.51 8.63 3.29
C THR A 478 15.02 9.80 2.43
N GLY A 479 13.94 10.44 2.82
CA GLY A 479 13.50 11.70 2.21
C GLY A 479 14.48 12.83 2.54
N ARG A 480 14.29 13.97 1.90
CA ARG A 480 15.15 15.14 2.12
C ARG A 480 14.29 16.38 2.37
N SER A 481 14.75 17.26 3.23
CA SER A 481 14.04 18.52 3.46
C SER A 481 13.87 19.29 2.16
N LEU A 482 12.69 19.83 1.94
CA LEU A 482 12.37 20.66 0.77
C LEU A 482 12.83 22.12 0.95
N LEU A 483 13.23 22.53 2.15
CA LEU A 483 13.59 23.95 2.43
C LEU A 483 14.86 24.38 1.68
N ARG A 484 14.83 25.62 1.15
CA ARG A 484 15.96 26.27 0.49
C ARG A 484 16.19 27.68 1.05
#